data_ac5b5a5c53562ba38091b638771a1485
#
_entry.id   ac5b5a5c53562ba38091b638771a1485
#
_cell.length_a   1.000
_cell.length_b   1.000
_cell.length_c   1.000
_cell.angle_alpha   90.00
_cell.angle_beta   90.00
_cell.angle_gamma   90.00
#
_symmetry.space_group_name_H-M   'P 1'
#
loop_
_entity.id
_entity.type
_entity.pdbx_description
1 polymer ?
#
loop_
_entity_poly.entity_id
_entity_poly.type
_entity_poly.pdbx_seq_one_letter_code
_entity_poly.pdbx_strand_id
1 'polypeptide(L)'
;MAILSIDQGTSGTKALIVSAEGAVLAKGFAPVELTYLAGGGVECDAELLWQSVITAAAMAHGNWDGGKQGIEAVALANQGESVLAWDPDSMRALSPMIIWQDSRSASLCDARLEYADLVRMRTGLTLDPYFVAPKMAWLRENVTRAGVVTTSDAWMIARLAGAFVTDVATASRSLVFDIHRQCWDSELLDIWGLGAERLPTVVANAGIVGSIACADLKFLRDVPLAGLIVDQPAALFAQSCLVPGQTKCTYGTGAFLLANIGAAPRMSTHGLVTSIAWNMRGESAYYYDGQVFTAGSAVQWLVECGLLAGVHEIDALPRDARGIVASPGFAGYGAPRWQPRGTASIAGLSLASTRQELARAVVDGVAAQVAELIGAMGADAVPVQRLRVDGGLTQCRTLMQAQADLAQVPIDVYPHPDATAIGAAALARLALHPALRPADAIPVWRAQQTYEPEWSSDRAQEFLHRWRMVAKHTLNAPDG
;
A
#
# COMPACT_ATOMS: atom_id res chain seq x y z
N MET A 1 23.75 12.71 11.47
CA MET A 1 23.20 11.41 11.05
C MET A 1 22.41 11.62 9.77
N ALA A 2 22.69 10.86 8.72
CA ALA A 2 21.88 10.81 7.52
C ALA A 2 21.55 9.35 7.19
N ILE A 3 20.33 9.08 6.75
CA ILE A 3 19.85 7.75 6.36
C ILE A 3 19.44 7.81 4.90
N LEU A 4 19.96 6.88 4.08
CA LEU A 4 19.45 6.66 2.75
C LEU A 4 18.23 5.74 2.84
N SER A 5 17.06 6.25 2.52
CA SER A 5 15.82 5.50 2.52
C SER A 5 15.37 5.24 1.08
N ILE A 6 15.21 3.97 0.73
CA ILE A 6 14.75 3.49 -0.57
C ILE A 6 13.26 3.15 -0.44
N ASP A 7 12.43 3.75 -1.26
CA ASP A 7 11.00 3.45 -1.42
C ASP A 7 10.82 2.84 -2.82
N GLN A 8 10.79 1.52 -2.89
CA GLN A 8 10.58 0.78 -4.13
C GLN A 8 9.07 0.60 -4.34
N GLY A 9 8.46 1.50 -5.09
CA GLY A 9 7.04 1.51 -5.42
C GLY A 9 6.72 0.93 -6.80
N THR A 10 5.43 0.88 -7.14
CA THR A 10 4.93 0.24 -8.36
C THR A 10 5.39 0.94 -9.64
N SER A 11 5.34 2.27 -9.70
CA SER A 11 5.68 3.07 -10.89
C SER A 11 7.13 3.55 -10.91
N GLY A 12 7.93 3.19 -9.90
CA GLY A 12 9.32 3.58 -9.81
C GLY A 12 9.87 3.50 -8.40
N THR A 13 11.18 3.67 -8.30
CA THR A 13 11.90 3.74 -7.03
C THR A 13 12.25 5.17 -6.71
N LYS A 14 11.94 5.59 -5.48
CA LYS A 14 12.45 6.83 -4.88
C LYS A 14 13.56 6.49 -3.89
N ALA A 15 14.57 7.32 -3.82
CA ALA A 15 15.56 7.28 -2.76
C ALA A 15 15.68 8.66 -2.13
N LEU A 16 15.67 8.72 -0.81
CA LEU A 16 15.80 9.95 -0.04
C LEU A 16 17.01 9.87 0.88
N ILE A 17 17.77 10.94 0.98
CA ILE A 17 18.70 11.13 2.09
C ILE A 17 17.98 11.98 3.14
N VAL A 18 17.78 11.39 4.32
CA VAL A 18 16.97 11.95 5.42
C VAL A 18 17.88 12.25 6.61
N SER A 19 17.81 13.46 7.17
CA SER A 19 18.58 13.83 8.36
C SER A 19 18.05 13.16 9.62
N ALA A 20 18.77 13.31 10.74
CA ALA A 20 18.33 12.85 12.06
C ALA A 20 17.00 13.49 12.50
N GLU A 21 16.73 14.71 12.09
CA GLU A 21 15.52 15.47 12.39
C GLU A 21 14.38 15.15 11.41
N GLY A 22 14.64 14.28 10.39
CA GLY A 22 13.68 13.87 9.39
C GLY A 22 13.57 14.84 8.19
N ALA A 23 14.46 15.81 8.06
CA ALA A 23 14.50 16.66 6.88
C ALA A 23 15.03 15.88 5.67
N VAL A 24 14.37 16.03 4.53
CA VAL A 24 14.84 15.47 3.26
C VAL A 24 15.96 16.35 2.71
N LEU A 25 17.18 15.81 2.70
CA LEU A 25 18.39 16.52 2.26
C LEU A 25 18.64 16.38 0.75
N ALA A 26 18.30 15.22 0.18
CA ALA A 26 18.43 14.95 -1.25
C ALA A 26 17.45 13.89 -1.69
N LYS A 27 17.15 13.85 -2.99
CA LYS A 27 16.23 12.91 -3.63
C LYS A 27 16.79 12.37 -4.93
N GLY A 28 16.47 11.11 -5.21
CA GLY A 28 16.59 10.47 -6.50
C GLY A 28 15.32 9.73 -6.87
N PHE A 29 15.04 9.61 -8.15
CA PHE A 29 13.89 8.86 -8.67
C PHE A 29 14.27 8.17 -9.97
N ALA A 30 13.83 6.92 -10.11
CA ALA A 30 13.93 6.17 -11.35
C ALA A 30 12.61 5.44 -11.62
N PRO A 31 12.00 5.62 -12.82
CA PRO A 31 10.74 4.99 -13.17
C PRO A 31 10.89 3.49 -13.38
N VAL A 32 9.79 2.76 -13.22
CA VAL A 32 9.63 1.35 -13.58
C VAL A 32 8.42 1.25 -14.49
N GLU A 33 8.59 0.61 -15.65
CA GLU A 33 7.51 0.36 -16.60
C GLU A 33 6.81 -0.95 -16.27
N LEU A 34 5.48 -0.92 -16.29
CA LEU A 34 4.64 -2.09 -16.11
C LEU A 34 4.15 -2.63 -17.46
N THR A 35 4.05 -3.94 -17.57
CA THR A 35 3.42 -4.63 -18.68
C THR A 35 2.08 -5.18 -18.24
N TYR A 36 1.01 -4.77 -18.91
CA TYR A 36 -0.35 -5.26 -18.70
C TYR A 36 -0.64 -6.36 -19.72
N LEU A 37 -1.01 -7.53 -19.25
CA LEU A 37 -1.26 -8.72 -20.06
C LEU A 37 -2.75 -9.09 -20.07
N ALA A 38 -3.17 -9.84 -21.07
CA ALA A 38 -4.51 -10.42 -21.12
C ALA A 38 -4.74 -11.32 -19.89
N GLY A 39 -6.00 -11.43 -19.44
CA GLY A 39 -6.35 -12.26 -18.28
C GLY A 39 -5.96 -11.65 -16.93
N GLY A 40 -5.77 -10.33 -16.86
CA GLY A 40 -5.50 -9.60 -15.61
C GLY A 40 -4.04 -9.68 -15.13
N GLY A 41 -3.13 -10.08 -16.03
CA GLY A 41 -1.70 -10.11 -15.70
C GLY A 41 -1.09 -8.71 -15.63
N VAL A 42 -0.28 -8.45 -14.59
CA VAL A 42 0.51 -7.23 -14.42
C VAL A 42 1.90 -7.59 -13.94
N GLU A 43 2.92 -7.25 -14.72
CA GLU A 43 4.29 -7.59 -14.39
C GLU A 43 5.29 -6.51 -14.82
N CYS A 44 6.50 -6.58 -14.32
CA CYS A 44 7.63 -5.79 -14.81
C CYS A 44 8.88 -6.66 -14.91
N ASP A 45 9.87 -6.18 -15.68
CA ASP A 45 11.19 -6.78 -15.69
C ASP A 45 11.87 -6.59 -14.33
N ALA A 46 12.23 -7.69 -13.68
CA ALA A 46 12.84 -7.66 -12.34
C ALA A 46 14.22 -6.98 -12.34
N GLU A 47 15.01 -7.13 -13.40
CA GLU A 47 16.33 -6.50 -13.48
C GLU A 47 16.20 -4.99 -13.75
N LEU A 48 15.21 -4.55 -14.52
CA LEU A 48 14.91 -3.12 -14.67
C LEU A 48 14.42 -2.50 -13.36
N LEU A 49 13.60 -3.23 -12.60
CA LEU A 49 13.21 -2.80 -11.24
C LEU A 49 14.45 -2.66 -10.35
N TRP A 50 15.36 -3.64 -10.36
CA TRP A 50 16.62 -3.55 -9.61
C TRP A 50 17.47 -2.34 -10.06
N GLN A 51 17.60 -2.11 -11.36
CA GLN A 51 18.32 -0.95 -11.87
C GLN A 51 17.71 0.37 -11.41
N SER A 52 16.38 0.42 -11.24
CA SER A 52 15.72 1.61 -10.68
C SER A 52 16.16 1.89 -9.24
N VAL A 53 16.35 0.84 -8.42
CA VAL A 53 16.88 0.96 -7.05
C VAL A 53 18.28 1.56 -7.05
N ILE A 54 19.17 1.01 -7.88
CA ILE A 54 20.56 1.49 -8.01
C ILE A 54 20.58 2.94 -8.49
N THR A 55 19.80 3.24 -9.54
CA THR A 55 19.75 4.56 -10.14
C THR A 55 19.21 5.62 -9.18
N ALA A 56 18.11 5.34 -8.50
CA ALA A 56 17.51 6.26 -7.54
C ALA A 56 18.46 6.54 -6.36
N ALA A 57 19.11 5.50 -5.81
CA ALA A 57 20.09 5.65 -4.73
C ALA A 57 21.31 6.46 -5.17
N ALA A 58 21.87 6.21 -6.36
CA ALA A 58 22.99 6.96 -6.91
C ALA A 58 22.62 8.42 -7.18
N MET A 59 21.42 8.69 -7.71
CA MET A 59 20.93 10.06 -7.93
C MET A 59 20.76 10.81 -6.60
N ALA A 60 20.16 10.18 -5.58
CA ALA A 60 20.01 10.79 -4.27
C ALA A 60 21.38 11.16 -3.66
N HIS A 61 22.37 10.24 -3.76
CA HIS A 61 23.73 10.49 -3.31
C HIS A 61 24.42 11.60 -4.12
N GLY A 62 24.26 11.59 -5.44
CA GLY A 62 24.84 12.63 -6.32
C GLY A 62 24.25 14.03 -6.12
N ASN A 63 22.99 14.10 -5.68
CA ASN A 63 22.29 15.36 -5.38
C ASN A 63 22.55 15.84 -3.93
N TRP A 64 23.25 15.05 -3.11
CA TRP A 64 23.57 15.41 -1.74
C TRP A 64 24.95 16.06 -1.67
N ASP A 65 25.04 17.23 -1.04
CA ASP A 65 26.28 17.97 -0.88
C ASP A 65 27.30 17.31 0.08
N GLY A 66 26.91 16.14 0.59
CA GLY A 66 27.80 15.29 1.38
C GLY A 66 28.01 15.71 2.80
N GLY A 67 27.44 16.84 3.27
CA GLY A 67 27.59 17.32 4.63
C GLY A 67 28.75 16.69 5.45
N LYS A 68 29.14 17.19 6.57
CA LYS A 68 30.21 16.59 7.40
C LYS A 68 29.90 15.19 7.95
N GLN A 69 28.68 14.68 7.74
CA GLN A 69 28.18 13.40 8.27
C GLN A 69 27.90 12.45 7.11
N GLY A 70 28.51 11.27 7.11
CA GLY A 70 28.23 10.22 6.14
C GLY A 70 26.83 9.63 6.28
N ILE A 71 26.45 8.74 5.33
CA ILE A 71 25.24 7.90 5.44
C ILE A 71 25.52 6.81 6.49
N GLU A 72 24.69 6.75 7.53
CA GLU A 72 24.88 5.86 8.69
C GLU A 72 24.04 4.58 8.60
N ALA A 73 22.96 4.58 7.82
CA ALA A 73 22.18 3.40 7.50
C ALA A 73 21.47 3.54 6.15
N VAL A 74 21.09 2.39 5.59
CA VAL A 74 20.15 2.27 4.48
C VAL A 74 18.86 1.69 5.03
N ALA A 75 17.71 2.27 4.65
CA ALA A 75 16.38 1.74 4.90
C ALA A 75 15.72 1.31 3.60
N LEU A 76 14.85 0.31 3.66
CA LEU A 76 14.10 -0.18 2.50
C LEU A 76 12.62 -0.27 2.83
N ALA A 77 11.82 0.45 2.06
CA ALA A 77 10.40 0.18 1.92
C ALA A 77 10.14 -0.44 0.55
N ASN A 78 9.24 -1.43 0.50
CA ASN A 78 8.90 -2.12 -0.73
C ASN A 78 7.39 -2.06 -1.00
N GLN A 79 7.02 -2.07 -2.28
CA GLN A 79 5.65 -2.38 -2.65
C GLN A 79 5.27 -3.77 -2.12
N GLY A 80 4.13 -3.88 -1.46
CA GLY A 80 3.64 -5.14 -0.94
C GLY A 80 3.25 -6.12 -2.04
N GLU A 81 3.06 -7.37 -1.69
CA GLU A 81 2.41 -8.46 -2.43
C GLU A 81 2.97 -8.74 -3.85
N SER A 82 4.10 -8.15 -4.22
CA SER A 82 4.78 -8.40 -5.48
C SER A 82 5.80 -9.52 -5.32
N VAL A 83 5.84 -10.47 -6.27
CA VAL A 83 6.59 -11.72 -6.15
C VAL A 83 7.40 -12.04 -7.40
N LEU A 84 8.51 -12.77 -7.22
CA LEU A 84 9.30 -13.32 -8.33
C LEU A 84 9.95 -14.64 -7.94
N ALA A 85 10.27 -15.43 -8.97
CA ALA A 85 11.21 -16.56 -8.82
C ALA A 85 12.63 -16.07 -9.09
N TRP A 86 13.60 -16.50 -8.28
CA TRP A 86 15.00 -16.12 -8.43
C TRP A 86 15.96 -17.20 -7.90
N ASP A 87 17.19 -17.16 -8.38
CA ASP A 87 18.24 -18.08 -7.96
C ASP A 87 19.04 -17.49 -6.79
N PRO A 88 19.00 -18.10 -5.59
CA PRO A 88 19.66 -17.56 -4.40
C PRO A 88 21.19 -17.60 -4.44
N ASP A 89 21.80 -18.38 -5.34
CA ASP A 89 23.26 -18.45 -5.47
C ASP A 89 23.79 -17.34 -6.38
N SER A 90 23.12 -17.09 -7.50
CA SER A 90 23.51 -16.05 -8.46
C SER A 90 22.76 -14.71 -8.28
N MET A 91 21.73 -14.67 -7.45
CA MET A 91 20.82 -13.53 -7.24
C MET A 91 20.05 -13.09 -8.49
N ARG A 92 20.03 -13.90 -9.56
CA ARG A 92 19.36 -13.59 -10.83
C ARG A 92 17.88 -13.93 -10.77
N ALA A 93 17.06 -13.05 -11.33
CA ALA A 93 15.66 -13.35 -11.56
C ALA A 93 15.49 -14.52 -12.53
N LEU A 94 14.54 -15.41 -12.24
CA LEU A 94 14.12 -16.56 -13.06
C LEU A 94 12.72 -16.36 -13.64
N SER A 95 12.05 -15.26 -13.26
CA SER A 95 10.76 -14.86 -13.79
C SER A 95 10.68 -13.32 -13.85
N PRO A 96 9.72 -12.75 -14.60
CA PRO A 96 9.29 -11.39 -14.35
C PRO A 96 8.83 -11.21 -12.90
N MET A 97 8.82 -9.97 -12.41
CA MET A 97 8.16 -9.60 -11.15
C MET A 97 6.66 -9.53 -11.40
N ILE A 98 5.87 -10.39 -10.74
CA ILE A 98 4.40 -10.28 -10.72
C ILE A 98 4.02 -9.23 -9.68
N ILE A 99 3.33 -8.19 -10.12
CA ILE A 99 2.97 -7.03 -9.30
C ILE A 99 1.69 -7.30 -8.49
N TRP A 100 1.51 -6.61 -7.38
CA TRP A 100 0.36 -6.75 -6.49
C TRP A 100 -1.02 -6.63 -7.17
N GLN A 101 -1.12 -5.85 -8.26
CA GLN A 101 -2.35 -5.66 -9.04
C GLN A 101 -2.73 -6.89 -9.91
N ASP A 102 -1.81 -7.84 -10.04
CA ASP A 102 -2.00 -9.03 -10.89
C ASP A 102 -3.09 -9.94 -10.33
N SER A 103 -4.04 -10.30 -11.18
CA SER A 103 -5.17 -11.17 -10.82
C SER A 103 -5.18 -12.52 -11.56
N ARG A 104 -4.11 -12.86 -12.34
CA ARG A 104 -4.03 -14.11 -13.11
C ARG A 104 -4.16 -15.38 -12.27
N SER A 105 -3.87 -15.30 -10.98
CA SER A 105 -3.98 -16.40 -10.01
C SER A 105 -5.37 -16.53 -9.36
N ALA A 106 -6.38 -15.79 -9.81
CA ALA A 106 -7.73 -15.81 -9.22
C ALA A 106 -8.36 -17.21 -9.17
N SER A 107 -8.19 -18.02 -10.23
CA SER A 107 -8.69 -19.40 -10.26
C SER A 107 -8.08 -20.31 -9.19
N LEU A 108 -6.85 -20.01 -8.74
CA LEU A 108 -6.21 -20.74 -7.64
C LEU A 108 -6.86 -20.40 -6.29
N CYS A 109 -7.35 -19.16 -6.14
CA CYS A 109 -8.15 -18.76 -4.97
C CYS A 109 -9.52 -19.44 -4.99
N ASP A 110 -10.21 -19.42 -6.14
CA ASP A 110 -11.53 -20.07 -6.30
C ASP A 110 -11.47 -21.58 -5.97
N ALA A 111 -10.41 -22.26 -6.37
CA ALA A 111 -10.18 -23.68 -6.08
C ALA A 111 -9.93 -24.00 -4.59
N ARG A 112 -9.72 -22.96 -3.75
CA ARG A 112 -9.39 -23.08 -2.31
C ARG A 112 -10.42 -22.41 -1.39
N LEU A 113 -11.60 -22.09 -1.88
CA LEU A 113 -12.65 -21.42 -1.10
C LEU A 113 -13.05 -22.19 0.16
N GLU A 114 -12.91 -23.52 0.18
CA GLU A 114 -13.15 -24.34 1.36
C GLU A 114 -12.23 -24.01 2.55
N TYR A 115 -11.06 -23.42 2.29
CA TYR A 115 -10.09 -23.01 3.32
C TYR A 115 -10.21 -21.53 3.72
N ALA A 116 -11.20 -20.79 3.18
CA ALA A 116 -11.31 -19.35 3.38
C ALA A 116 -11.33 -18.93 4.86
N ASP A 117 -12.12 -19.64 5.68
CA ASP A 117 -12.21 -19.35 7.13
C ASP A 117 -10.90 -19.65 7.86
N LEU A 118 -10.24 -20.76 7.54
CA LEU A 118 -8.94 -21.12 8.12
C LEU A 118 -7.88 -20.07 7.79
N VAL A 119 -7.78 -19.71 6.51
CA VAL A 119 -6.85 -18.68 6.04
C VAL A 119 -7.11 -17.37 6.78
N ARG A 120 -8.38 -16.92 6.82
CA ARG A 120 -8.76 -15.68 7.49
C ARG A 120 -8.43 -15.69 8.98
N MET A 121 -8.73 -16.79 9.69
CA MET A 121 -8.45 -16.88 11.12
C MET A 121 -6.96 -16.81 11.45
N ARG A 122 -6.08 -17.39 10.60
CA ARG A 122 -4.65 -17.42 10.87
C ARG A 122 -3.91 -16.21 10.33
N THR A 123 -4.30 -15.74 9.14
CA THR A 123 -3.56 -14.68 8.44
C THR A 123 -4.18 -13.28 8.60
N GLY A 124 -5.46 -13.20 9.00
CA GLY A 124 -6.22 -11.96 9.00
C GLY A 124 -6.68 -11.49 7.62
N LEU A 125 -6.33 -12.25 6.56
CA LEU A 125 -6.55 -11.88 5.16
C LEU A 125 -7.71 -12.69 4.57
N THR A 126 -8.31 -12.19 3.49
CA THR A 126 -9.25 -12.94 2.67
C THR A 126 -8.55 -13.67 1.53
N LEU A 127 -9.16 -14.72 0.98
CA LEU A 127 -8.65 -15.37 -0.22
C LEU A 127 -8.86 -14.45 -1.42
N ASP A 128 -7.77 -13.86 -1.90
CA ASP A 128 -7.79 -12.95 -3.04
C ASP A 128 -6.44 -13.01 -3.78
N PRO A 129 -6.42 -12.96 -5.13
CA PRO A 129 -5.18 -12.94 -5.92
C PRO A 129 -4.28 -11.74 -5.63
N TYR A 130 -4.79 -10.70 -5.00
CA TYR A 130 -4.03 -9.57 -4.50
C TYR A 130 -2.83 -9.99 -3.62
N PHE A 131 -3.00 -11.01 -2.78
CA PHE A 131 -1.99 -11.47 -1.82
C PHE A 131 -0.90 -12.35 -2.45
N VAL A 132 0.13 -12.70 -1.67
CA VAL A 132 1.39 -13.30 -2.15
C VAL A 132 1.24 -14.76 -2.60
N ALA A 133 0.67 -15.63 -1.76
CA ALA A 133 0.69 -17.09 -1.99
C ALA A 133 0.05 -17.54 -3.31
N PRO A 134 -1.09 -16.97 -3.78
CA PRO A 134 -1.65 -17.31 -5.08
C PRO A 134 -0.67 -17.07 -6.23
N LYS A 135 0.07 -15.95 -6.20
CA LYS A 135 1.06 -15.61 -7.22
C LYS A 135 2.30 -16.52 -7.14
N MET A 136 2.74 -16.88 -5.92
CA MET A 136 3.84 -17.85 -5.73
C MET A 136 3.46 -19.22 -6.31
N ALA A 137 2.26 -19.72 -5.98
CA ALA A 137 1.76 -20.99 -6.51
C ALA A 137 1.65 -20.95 -8.03
N TRP A 138 1.13 -19.86 -8.59
CA TRP A 138 1.02 -19.66 -10.04
C TRP A 138 2.40 -19.70 -10.71
N LEU A 139 3.43 -19.04 -10.16
CA LEU A 139 4.81 -19.09 -10.68
C LEU A 139 5.37 -20.52 -10.67
N ARG A 140 5.10 -21.28 -9.61
CA ARG A 140 5.55 -22.68 -9.50
C ARG A 140 4.86 -23.62 -10.49
N GLU A 141 3.59 -23.36 -10.78
CA GLU A 141 2.82 -24.16 -11.74
C GLU A 141 3.14 -23.80 -13.20
N ASN A 142 3.36 -22.51 -13.51
CA ASN A 142 3.35 -22.03 -14.89
C ASN A 142 4.70 -21.53 -15.42
N VAL A 143 5.67 -21.20 -14.53
CA VAL A 143 6.92 -20.57 -14.97
C VAL A 143 8.15 -21.43 -14.64
N THR A 144 8.41 -21.72 -13.38
CA THR A 144 9.62 -22.45 -12.99
C THR A 144 9.50 -23.12 -11.63
N ARG A 145 10.16 -24.27 -11.49
CA ARG A 145 10.38 -24.95 -10.20
C ARG A 145 11.80 -24.74 -9.66
N ALA A 146 12.66 -24.05 -10.42
CA ALA A 146 14.02 -23.74 -10.00
C ALA A 146 14.06 -22.54 -9.04
N GLY A 147 15.14 -22.45 -8.28
CA GLY A 147 15.38 -21.35 -7.34
C GLY A 147 14.35 -21.26 -6.21
N VAL A 148 14.13 -20.07 -5.72
CA VAL A 148 13.14 -19.75 -4.68
C VAL A 148 12.10 -18.76 -5.23
N VAL A 149 10.88 -18.77 -4.68
CA VAL A 149 9.87 -17.74 -4.94
C VAL A 149 9.64 -16.96 -3.66
N THR A 150 9.81 -15.64 -3.73
CA THR A 150 9.63 -14.75 -2.58
C THR A 150 8.99 -13.45 -2.99
N THR A 151 8.66 -12.62 -2.01
CA THR A 151 8.35 -11.21 -2.22
C THR A 151 9.58 -10.43 -2.69
N SER A 152 9.35 -9.27 -3.32
CA SER A 152 10.39 -8.42 -3.93
C SER A 152 11.45 -7.95 -2.94
N ASP A 153 11.06 -7.67 -1.69
CA ASP A 153 11.95 -7.23 -0.62
C ASP A 153 13.05 -8.26 -0.32
N ALA A 154 12.69 -9.55 -0.17
CA ALA A 154 13.66 -10.59 0.13
C ALA A 154 14.75 -10.71 -0.95
N TRP A 155 14.36 -10.58 -2.22
CA TRP A 155 15.31 -10.55 -3.34
C TRP A 155 16.19 -9.29 -3.33
N MET A 156 15.60 -8.11 -3.10
CA MET A 156 16.34 -6.86 -3.01
C MET A 156 17.33 -6.86 -1.82
N ILE A 157 16.89 -7.33 -0.64
CA ILE A 157 17.73 -7.43 0.55
C ILE A 157 18.91 -8.39 0.31
N ALA A 158 18.64 -9.54 -0.34
CA ALA A 158 19.69 -10.49 -0.70
C ALA A 158 20.73 -9.82 -1.64
N ARG A 159 20.30 -9.05 -2.62
CA ARG A 159 21.20 -8.33 -3.54
C ARG A 159 21.94 -7.16 -2.86
N LEU A 160 21.29 -6.46 -1.92
CA LEU A 160 21.90 -5.35 -1.20
C LEU A 160 22.93 -5.80 -0.17
N ALA A 161 22.60 -6.82 0.64
CA ALA A 161 23.32 -7.16 1.85
C ALA A 161 23.65 -8.68 1.99
N GLY A 162 23.29 -9.51 1.03
CA GLY A 162 23.50 -10.96 1.10
C GLY A 162 22.62 -11.69 2.13
N ALA A 163 21.62 -11.04 2.70
CA ALA A 163 20.74 -11.61 3.71
C ALA A 163 19.44 -12.14 3.10
N PHE A 164 19.06 -13.38 3.41
CA PHE A 164 17.82 -13.99 2.96
C PHE A 164 16.74 -13.82 4.02
N VAL A 165 16.18 -12.61 4.10
CA VAL A 165 15.20 -12.20 5.11
C VAL A 165 14.05 -11.41 4.48
N THR A 166 12.92 -11.33 5.19
CA THR A 166 11.80 -10.42 4.94
C THR A 166 11.34 -9.84 6.27
N ASP A 167 10.73 -8.66 6.27
CA ASP A 167 10.17 -8.09 7.48
C ASP A 167 8.78 -8.68 7.80
N VAL A 168 8.40 -8.61 9.09
CA VAL A 168 7.15 -9.21 9.56
C VAL A 168 5.90 -8.56 8.96
N ALA A 169 5.94 -7.27 8.62
CA ALA A 169 4.81 -6.58 8.01
C ALA A 169 4.61 -7.08 6.56
N THR A 170 5.68 -7.21 5.78
CA THR A 170 5.65 -7.82 4.44
C THR A 170 5.21 -9.30 4.51
N ALA A 171 5.77 -10.10 5.43
CA ALA A 171 5.39 -11.51 5.62
C ALA A 171 3.91 -11.67 5.94
N SER A 172 3.33 -10.76 6.73
CA SER A 172 1.91 -10.80 7.12
C SER A 172 0.93 -10.62 5.94
N ARG A 173 1.42 -10.21 4.75
CA ARG A 173 0.61 -10.05 3.53
C ARG A 173 0.60 -11.32 2.65
N SER A 174 1.10 -12.44 3.14
CA SER A 174 1.43 -13.58 2.26
C SER A 174 0.33 -14.61 2.08
N LEU A 175 -0.71 -14.69 2.92
CA LEU A 175 -1.67 -15.79 3.07
C LEU A 175 -1.06 -17.12 3.58
N VAL A 176 0.20 -17.13 3.98
CA VAL A 176 0.91 -18.29 4.53
C VAL A 176 1.66 -17.97 5.82
N PHE A 177 1.40 -16.80 6.40
CA PHE A 177 1.99 -16.33 7.64
C PHE A 177 0.93 -16.23 8.73
N ASP A 178 1.13 -16.96 9.84
CA ASP A 178 0.25 -16.86 11.01
C ASP A 178 0.57 -15.58 11.79
N ILE A 179 -0.37 -14.62 11.78
CA ILE A 179 -0.18 -13.32 12.44
C ILE A 179 -0.27 -13.39 13.97
N HIS A 180 -0.81 -14.48 14.54
CA HIS A 180 -0.87 -14.70 15.99
C HIS A 180 0.45 -15.27 16.51
N ARG A 181 1.02 -16.25 15.80
CA ARG A 181 2.29 -16.92 16.12
C ARG A 181 3.50 -16.20 15.55
N GLN A 182 3.29 -15.30 14.59
CA GLN A 182 4.30 -14.56 13.84
C GLN A 182 5.35 -15.48 13.21
N CYS A 183 4.90 -16.51 12.52
CA CYS A 183 5.74 -17.45 11.79
C CYS A 183 5.04 -17.97 10.54
N TRP A 184 5.83 -18.51 9.61
CA TRP A 184 5.30 -19.25 8.46
C TRP A 184 4.47 -20.45 8.95
N ASP A 185 3.31 -20.66 8.34
CA ASP A 185 2.38 -21.72 8.71
C ASP A 185 2.45 -22.86 7.69
N SER A 186 2.88 -24.05 8.14
CA SER A 186 3.09 -25.20 7.26
C SER A 186 1.80 -25.72 6.63
N GLU A 187 0.68 -25.67 7.35
CA GLU A 187 -0.61 -26.11 6.81
C GLU A 187 -1.10 -25.17 5.71
N LEU A 188 -0.93 -23.84 5.90
CA LEU A 188 -1.25 -22.87 4.86
C LEU A 188 -0.31 -23.03 3.65
N LEU A 189 0.98 -23.32 3.86
CA LEU A 189 1.91 -23.61 2.77
C LEU A 189 1.50 -24.84 1.98
N ASP A 190 1.06 -25.92 2.65
CA ASP A 190 0.60 -27.15 2.01
C ASP A 190 -0.68 -26.93 1.19
N ILE A 191 -1.63 -26.10 1.67
CA ILE A 191 -2.83 -25.70 0.94
C ILE A 191 -2.47 -25.04 -0.41
N TRP A 192 -1.40 -24.24 -0.46
CA TRP A 192 -0.94 -23.60 -1.69
C TRP A 192 0.03 -24.44 -2.51
N GLY A 193 0.39 -25.66 -2.07
CA GLY A 193 1.42 -26.50 -2.72
C GLY A 193 2.83 -25.92 -2.56
N LEU A 194 3.07 -25.11 -1.56
CA LEU A 194 4.31 -24.41 -1.27
C LEU A 194 5.08 -25.03 -0.07
N GLY A 195 4.68 -26.20 0.43
CA GLY A 195 5.29 -26.83 1.62
C GLY A 195 6.80 -27.13 1.48
N ALA A 196 7.31 -27.27 0.26
CA ALA A 196 8.74 -27.44 0.00
C ALA A 196 9.49 -26.13 -0.29
N GLU A 197 8.80 -24.97 -0.23
CA GLU A 197 9.41 -23.70 -0.59
C GLU A 197 10.37 -23.22 0.50
N ARG A 198 11.57 -22.82 0.08
CA ARG A 198 12.52 -22.16 0.97
C ARG A 198 12.12 -20.71 1.16
N LEU A 199 11.60 -20.38 2.33
CA LEU A 199 11.14 -19.04 2.68
C LEU A 199 12.23 -18.24 3.42
N PRO A 200 12.21 -16.89 3.30
CA PRO A 200 13.14 -16.02 4.01
C PRO A 200 12.89 -16.06 5.53
N THR A 201 13.94 -15.81 6.31
CA THR A 201 13.78 -15.59 7.76
C THR A 201 13.02 -14.29 8.01
N VAL A 202 11.99 -14.36 8.86
CA VAL A 202 11.21 -13.17 9.21
C VAL A 202 11.92 -12.38 10.30
N VAL A 203 12.07 -11.07 10.09
CA VAL A 203 12.78 -10.16 10.99
C VAL A 203 11.88 -9.00 11.45
N ALA A 204 12.26 -8.38 12.56
CA ALA A 204 11.62 -7.16 13.03
C ALA A 204 11.90 -5.97 12.09
N ASN A 205 10.97 -5.00 12.04
CA ASN A 205 11.07 -3.84 11.15
C ASN A 205 12.21 -2.87 11.54
N ALA A 206 12.50 -2.74 12.84
CA ALA A 206 13.58 -1.90 13.36
C ALA A 206 14.76 -2.77 13.83
N GLY A 207 15.46 -3.39 12.88
CA GLY A 207 16.65 -4.22 13.13
C GLY A 207 17.72 -4.01 12.06
N ILE A 208 18.96 -4.35 12.38
CA ILE A 208 20.08 -4.40 11.42
C ILE A 208 20.13 -5.83 10.87
N VAL A 209 20.05 -6.00 9.56
CA VAL A 209 20.00 -7.31 8.92
C VAL A 209 21.28 -7.66 8.16
N GLY A 210 22.22 -6.74 8.08
CA GLY A 210 23.50 -6.88 7.39
C GLY A 210 24.09 -5.53 7.05
N SER A 211 25.13 -5.54 6.23
CA SER A 211 25.74 -4.31 5.67
C SER A 211 25.68 -4.36 4.15
N ILE A 212 25.59 -3.20 3.53
CA ILE A 212 25.57 -3.10 2.07
C ILE A 212 26.86 -3.67 1.47
N ALA A 213 26.71 -4.70 0.64
CA ALA A 213 27.78 -5.38 -0.07
C ALA A 213 27.64 -5.26 -1.60
N CYS A 214 26.56 -4.62 -2.07
CA CYS A 214 26.26 -4.43 -3.48
C CYS A 214 27.36 -3.65 -4.20
N ALA A 215 27.94 -4.24 -5.26
CA ALA A 215 29.05 -3.67 -6.01
C ALA A 215 28.68 -2.37 -6.76
N ASP A 216 27.40 -2.19 -7.09
CA ASP A 216 26.89 -1.02 -7.81
C ASP A 216 26.71 0.21 -6.90
N LEU A 217 26.63 -0.02 -5.57
CA LEU A 217 26.46 1.01 -4.55
C LEU A 217 27.72 1.18 -3.68
N LYS A 218 28.87 1.33 -4.31
CA LYS A 218 30.19 1.41 -3.62
C LYS A 218 30.26 2.48 -2.54
N PHE A 219 29.52 3.58 -2.71
CA PHE A 219 29.47 4.69 -1.74
C PHE A 219 28.69 4.32 -0.45
N LEU A 220 27.96 3.19 -0.45
CA LEU A 220 27.25 2.63 0.71
C LEU A 220 27.96 1.39 1.30
N ARG A 221 29.14 1.03 0.78
CA ARG A 221 29.82 -0.18 1.23
C ARG A 221 29.99 -0.19 2.74
N ASP A 222 29.65 -1.31 3.36
CA ASP A 222 29.71 -1.54 4.80
C ASP A 222 28.72 -0.71 5.63
N VAL A 223 27.86 0.12 4.99
CA VAL A 223 26.78 0.83 5.67
C VAL A 223 25.71 -0.19 6.08
N PRO A 224 25.22 -0.19 7.34
CA PRO A 224 24.20 -1.14 7.78
C PRO A 224 22.87 -0.97 7.02
N LEU A 225 22.28 -2.09 6.62
CA LEU A 225 20.89 -2.17 6.14
C LEU A 225 19.98 -2.37 7.35
N ALA A 226 19.10 -1.40 7.60
CA ALA A 226 18.22 -1.37 8.76
C ALA A 226 16.91 -0.65 8.43
N GLY A 227 15.82 -0.99 9.10
CA GLY A 227 14.53 -0.36 8.81
C GLY A 227 13.89 -0.93 7.54
N LEU A 228 13.36 -2.16 7.64
CA LEU A 228 12.68 -2.87 6.56
C LEU A 228 11.17 -2.83 6.80
N ILE A 229 10.38 -2.45 5.81
CA ILE A 229 8.93 -2.38 5.98
C ILE A 229 8.20 -2.30 4.63
N VAL A 230 7.01 -2.87 4.55
CA VAL A 230 6.11 -2.67 3.41
C VAL A 230 5.58 -1.21 3.39
N ASP A 231 5.32 -0.67 2.23
CA ASP A 231 5.06 0.75 1.95
C ASP A 231 3.91 1.38 2.77
N GLN A 232 2.76 0.72 2.85
CA GLN A 232 1.59 1.30 3.50
C GLN A 232 1.74 1.41 5.02
N PRO A 233 2.24 0.40 5.76
CA PRO A 233 2.67 0.52 7.15
C PRO A 233 3.79 1.55 7.38
N ALA A 234 4.74 1.70 6.44
CA ALA A 234 5.75 2.75 6.53
C ALA A 234 5.12 4.15 6.57
N ALA A 235 4.16 4.41 5.67
CA ALA A 235 3.42 5.66 5.65
C ALA A 235 2.56 5.86 6.91
N LEU A 236 1.94 4.77 7.43
CA LEU A 236 1.20 4.80 8.70
C LEU A 236 2.11 5.22 9.85
N PHE A 237 3.34 4.68 9.90
CA PHE A 237 4.35 5.03 10.90
C PHE A 237 4.79 6.49 10.79
N ALA A 238 5.15 6.94 9.58
CA ALA A 238 5.57 8.32 9.30
C ALA A 238 4.52 9.36 9.71
N GLN A 239 3.24 9.04 9.53
CA GLN A 239 2.13 9.89 9.91
C GLN A 239 1.80 9.81 11.41
N SER A 240 2.67 9.19 12.21
CA SER A 240 2.53 9.06 13.67
C SER A 240 1.25 8.35 14.11
N CYS A 241 0.76 7.40 13.34
CA CYS A 241 -0.40 6.58 13.70
C CYS A 241 0.02 5.45 14.66
N LEU A 242 0.52 5.82 15.84
CA LEU A 242 1.18 4.92 16.80
C LEU A 242 0.23 4.30 17.83
N VAL A 243 -0.96 4.82 17.98
CA VAL A 243 -1.93 4.33 18.97
C VAL A 243 -3.24 3.89 18.30
N PRO A 244 -4.01 2.99 18.95
CA PRO A 244 -5.27 2.50 18.39
C PRO A 244 -6.23 3.62 18.00
N GLY A 245 -6.89 3.48 16.85
CA GLY A 245 -7.82 4.45 16.27
C GLY A 245 -7.16 5.52 15.40
N GLN A 246 -5.85 5.69 15.47
CA GLN A 246 -5.15 6.59 14.54
C GLN A 246 -5.09 5.96 13.15
N THR A 247 -5.49 6.75 12.15
CA THR A 247 -5.79 6.25 10.81
C THR A 247 -5.17 7.16 9.74
N LYS A 248 -4.66 6.53 8.69
CA LYS A 248 -4.18 7.23 7.48
C LYS A 248 -4.87 6.69 6.23
N CYS A 249 -4.95 7.51 5.18
CA CYS A 249 -5.31 7.07 3.83
C CYS A 249 -4.33 7.65 2.81
N THR A 250 -3.72 6.78 2.02
CA THR A 250 -2.87 7.20 0.90
C THR A 250 -3.68 7.20 -0.39
N TYR A 251 -3.78 8.36 -1.04
CA TYR A 251 -4.48 8.56 -2.32
C TYR A 251 -3.48 8.55 -3.48
N GLY A 252 -3.19 7.36 -3.97
CA GLY A 252 -2.38 7.11 -5.17
C GLY A 252 -3.25 6.66 -6.37
N THR A 253 -2.81 5.66 -7.11
CA THR A 253 -3.60 4.97 -8.16
C THR A 253 -4.92 4.44 -7.59
N GLY A 254 -4.82 3.76 -6.43
CA GLY A 254 -5.93 3.43 -5.54
C GLY A 254 -5.93 4.31 -4.28
N ALA A 255 -6.79 3.98 -3.32
CA ALA A 255 -6.75 4.56 -1.98
C ALA A 255 -6.62 3.45 -0.93
N PHE A 256 -5.67 3.60 0.00
CA PHE A 256 -5.34 2.59 1.00
C PHE A 256 -5.51 3.18 2.40
N LEU A 257 -6.56 2.72 3.08
CA LEU A 257 -6.94 3.18 4.42
C LEU A 257 -6.43 2.20 5.47
N LEU A 258 -5.53 2.64 6.34
CA LEU A 258 -4.98 1.85 7.42
C LEU A 258 -5.31 2.47 8.77
N ALA A 259 -5.85 1.68 9.69
CA ALA A 259 -6.10 2.08 11.07
C ALA A 259 -5.30 1.21 12.04
N ASN A 260 -4.49 1.82 12.90
CA ASN A 260 -3.83 1.10 13.99
C ASN A 260 -4.88 0.53 14.94
N ILE A 261 -4.79 -0.77 15.26
CA ILE A 261 -5.72 -1.47 16.17
C ILE A 261 -5.05 -1.95 17.47
N GLY A 262 -3.79 -1.59 17.68
CA GLY A 262 -3.03 -1.90 18.90
C GLY A 262 -2.19 -3.17 18.80
N ALA A 263 -1.86 -3.72 19.98
CA ALA A 263 -0.84 -4.77 20.14
C ALA A 263 -1.36 -6.20 19.91
N ALA A 264 -2.65 -6.39 19.63
CA ALA A 264 -3.24 -7.71 19.42
C ALA A 264 -4.03 -7.76 18.11
N PRO A 265 -3.95 -8.85 17.34
CA PRO A 265 -4.75 -9.01 16.14
C PRO A 265 -6.23 -9.16 16.50
N ARG A 266 -7.08 -8.44 15.78
CA ARG A 266 -8.54 -8.56 15.85
C ARG A 266 -9.07 -8.76 14.44
N MET A 267 -9.89 -9.79 14.24
CA MET A 267 -10.50 -10.03 12.93
C MET A 267 -11.65 -9.06 12.70
N SER A 268 -11.65 -8.38 11.56
CA SER A 268 -12.79 -7.57 11.16
C SER A 268 -14.01 -8.46 10.87
N THR A 269 -15.18 -8.04 11.29
CA THR A 269 -16.47 -8.66 10.93
C THR A 269 -17.19 -7.90 9.83
N HIS A 270 -16.60 -6.81 9.35
CA HIS A 270 -17.18 -5.91 8.36
C HIS A 270 -16.32 -5.79 7.08
N GLY A 271 -15.60 -6.87 6.73
CA GLY A 271 -14.94 -7.00 5.43
C GLY A 271 -13.57 -6.32 5.30
N LEU A 272 -13.00 -5.80 6.38
CA LEU A 272 -11.61 -5.35 6.39
C LEU A 272 -10.66 -6.54 6.59
N VAL A 273 -9.38 -6.36 6.26
CA VAL A 273 -8.35 -7.35 6.58
C VAL A 273 -7.48 -6.85 7.74
N THR A 274 -6.87 -7.80 8.44
CA THR A 274 -5.98 -7.54 9.57
C THR A 274 -4.56 -7.94 9.18
N SER A 275 -3.58 -7.09 9.46
CA SER A 275 -2.17 -7.40 9.24
C SER A 275 -1.29 -6.77 10.33
N ILE A 276 0.00 -7.13 10.32
CA ILE A 276 0.99 -6.55 11.24
C ILE A 276 1.51 -5.25 10.64
N ALA A 277 1.38 -4.16 11.38
CA ALA A 277 1.90 -2.86 10.97
C ALA A 277 3.43 -2.82 11.10
N TRP A 278 3.93 -3.27 12.22
CA TRP A 278 5.36 -3.39 12.53
C TRP A 278 5.58 -4.28 13.75
N ASN A 279 6.80 -4.80 13.86
CA ASN A 279 7.35 -5.35 15.09
C ASN A 279 8.65 -4.61 15.42
N MET A 280 8.73 -4.12 16.64
CA MET A 280 9.90 -3.41 17.17
C MET A 280 10.20 -3.92 18.55
N ARG A 281 11.41 -4.45 18.76
CA ARG A 281 11.85 -4.94 20.09
C ARG A 281 10.96 -6.01 20.71
N GLY A 282 10.34 -6.85 19.85
CA GLY A 282 9.41 -7.90 20.27
C GLY A 282 7.97 -7.43 20.51
N GLU A 283 7.69 -6.15 20.37
CA GLU A 283 6.34 -5.59 20.46
C GLU A 283 5.77 -5.37 19.05
N SER A 284 4.61 -5.92 18.78
CA SER A 284 3.91 -5.77 17.50
C SER A 284 2.76 -4.78 17.60
N ALA A 285 2.52 -4.06 16.52
CA ALA A 285 1.29 -3.33 16.29
C ALA A 285 0.57 -3.94 15.08
N TYR A 286 -0.74 -3.98 15.15
CA TYR A 286 -1.61 -4.48 14.09
C TYR A 286 -2.45 -3.35 13.50
N TYR A 287 -2.94 -3.55 12.28
CA TYR A 287 -3.82 -2.58 11.63
C TYR A 287 -4.96 -3.26 10.90
N TYR A 288 -6.09 -2.56 10.79
CA TYR A 288 -7.09 -2.84 9.78
C TYR A 288 -6.72 -2.16 8.48
N ASP A 289 -6.90 -2.88 7.39
CA ASP A 289 -6.60 -2.41 6.05
C ASP A 289 -7.86 -2.49 5.18
N GLY A 290 -8.15 -1.37 4.50
CA GLY A 290 -9.20 -1.25 3.52
C GLY A 290 -8.65 -0.66 2.22
N GLN A 291 -8.89 -1.37 1.10
CA GLN A 291 -8.39 -1.00 -0.21
C GLN A 291 -9.52 -0.53 -1.12
N VAL A 292 -9.32 0.63 -1.73
CA VAL A 292 -10.08 1.11 -2.89
C VAL A 292 -9.17 1.01 -4.11
N PHE A 293 -9.48 0.12 -5.04
CA PHE A 293 -8.59 -0.18 -6.16
C PHE A 293 -8.46 0.96 -7.17
N THR A 294 -9.46 1.84 -7.25
CA THR A 294 -9.48 2.94 -8.21
C THR A 294 -9.76 4.29 -7.55
N ALA A 295 -8.72 5.10 -7.41
CA ALA A 295 -8.81 6.50 -6.98
C ALA A 295 -8.17 7.41 -8.04
N GLY A 296 -6.85 7.48 -8.12
CA GLY A 296 -6.15 8.22 -9.17
C GLY A 296 -6.42 7.67 -10.56
N SER A 297 -6.55 6.35 -10.70
CA SER A 297 -6.95 5.73 -11.96
C SER A 297 -8.36 6.10 -12.39
N ALA A 298 -9.30 6.32 -11.47
CA ALA A 298 -10.63 6.83 -11.82
C ALA A 298 -10.56 8.27 -12.34
N VAL A 299 -9.70 9.10 -11.78
CA VAL A 299 -9.45 10.46 -12.28
C VAL A 299 -8.76 10.41 -13.66
N GLN A 300 -7.78 9.53 -13.83
CA GLN A 300 -7.11 9.34 -15.11
C GLN A 300 -8.11 8.90 -16.21
N TRP A 301 -9.02 7.97 -15.89
CA TRP A 301 -10.10 7.58 -16.79
C TRP A 301 -10.98 8.77 -17.22
N LEU A 302 -11.31 9.70 -16.30
CA LEU A 302 -12.05 10.91 -16.66
C LEU A 302 -11.30 11.77 -17.69
N VAL A 303 -9.96 11.83 -17.59
CA VAL A 303 -9.12 12.55 -18.55
C VAL A 303 -9.09 11.83 -19.89
N GLU A 304 -8.90 10.53 -19.91
CA GLU A 304 -8.85 9.71 -21.14
C GLU A 304 -10.17 9.71 -21.89
N CYS A 305 -11.31 9.77 -21.17
CA CYS A 305 -12.64 9.91 -21.77
C CYS A 305 -12.99 11.35 -22.19
N GLY A 306 -12.09 12.33 -21.98
CA GLY A 306 -12.34 13.73 -22.31
C GLY A 306 -13.35 14.44 -21.40
N LEU A 307 -13.68 13.85 -20.24
CA LEU A 307 -14.57 14.46 -19.25
C LEU A 307 -13.84 15.54 -18.44
N LEU A 308 -12.52 15.43 -18.30
CA LEU A 308 -11.60 16.43 -17.75
C LEU A 308 -10.46 16.66 -18.74
N ALA A 309 -9.92 17.88 -18.83
CA ALA A 309 -8.68 18.14 -19.58
C ALA A 309 -7.43 17.76 -18.78
N GLY A 310 -7.55 17.64 -17.46
CA GLY A 310 -6.50 17.23 -16.56
C GLY A 310 -6.94 17.27 -15.10
N VAL A 311 -6.11 16.69 -14.22
CA VAL A 311 -6.37 16.61 -12.76
C VAL A 311 -6.63 17.99 -12.14
N HIS A 312 -5.99 19.03 -12.67
CA HIS A 312 -6.13 20.43 -12.21
C HIS A 312 -7.55 21.00 -12.37
N GLU A 313 -8.40 20.42 -13.26
CA GLU A 313 -9.78 20.85 -13.43
C GLU A 313 -10.72 20.37 -12.30
N ILE A 314 -10.29 19.42 -11.46
CA ILE A 314 -11.12 18.85 -10.39
C ILE A 314 -11.60 19.97 -9.43
N ASP A 315 -10.75 20.93 -9.12
CA ASP A 315 -11.09 22.01 -8.19
C ASP A 315 -12.02 23.08 -8.79
N ALA A 316 -12.26 23.03 -10.12
CA ALA A 316 -13.24 23.84 -10.82
C ALA A 316 -14.60 23.15 -11.01
N LEU A 317 -14.74 21.90 -10.57
CA LEU A 317 -16.00 21.15 -10.67
C LEU A 317 -17.11 21.79 -9.81
N PRO A 318 -18.40 21.58 -10.18
CA PRO A 318 -19.52 22.10 -9.40
C PRO A 318 -19.51 21.56 -7.96
N ARG A 319 -20.16 22.27 -7.04
CA ARG A 319 -20.22 21.89 -5.62
C ARG A 319 -20.93 20.56 -5.37
N ASP A 320 -21.82 20.15 -6.27
CA ASP A 320 -22.51 18.86 -6.23
C ASP A 320 -22.79 18.34 -7.66
N ALA A 321 -23.08 17.06 -7.77
CA ALA A 321 -23.36 16.37 -9.03
C ALA A 321 -24.87 16.37 -9.40
N ARG A 322 -25.69 17.22 -8.81
CA ARG A 322 -27.16 17.36 -9.07
C ARG A 322 -27.89 16.02 -9.11
N GLY A 323 -27.64 15.16 -8.13
CA GLY A 323 -28.32 13.87 -8.02
C GLY A 323 -27.67 12.73 -8.82
N ILE A 324 -26.66 12.99 -9.64
CA ILE A 324 -25.86 11.94 -10.26
C ILE A 324 -25.00 11.29 -9.16
N VAL A 325 -24.95 9.97 -9.18
CA VAL A 325 -24.15 9.16 -8.27
C VAL A 325 -23.33 8.18 -9.06
N ALA A 326 -22.02 8.11 -8.83
CA ALA A 326 -21.13 7.15 -9.46
C ALA A 326 -20.50 6.23 -8.42
N SER A 327 -20.39 4.94 -8.76
CA SER A 327 -19.59 3.97 -8.03
C SER A 327 -18.42 3.55 -8.92
N PRO A 328 -17.21 4.13 -8.72
CA PRO A 328 -16.08 3.97 -9.65
C PRO A 328 -15.29 2.68 -9.44
N GLY A 329 -15.95 1.54 -9.52
CA GLY A 329 -15.33 0.20 -9.43
C GLY A 329 -14.71 -0.25 -10.76
N PHE A 330 -13.87 0.59 -11.40
CA PHE A 330 -13.29 0.30 -12.72
C PHE A 330 -12.34 -0.91 -12.75
N ALA A 331 -11.78 -1.29 -11.60
CA ALA A 331 -10.94 -2.47 -11.43
C ALA A 331 -11.51 -3.44 -10.37
N GLY A 332 -12.84 -3.47 -10.24
CA GLY A 332 -13.50 -4.19 -9.15
C GLY A 332 -13.53 -3.40 -7.85
N TYR A 333 -13.96 -4.06 -6.79
CA TYR A 333 -14.04 -3.50 -5.44
C TYR A 333 -13.19 -4.33 -4.49
N GLY A 334 -12.29 -3.66 -3.76
CA GLY A 334 -11.56 -4.23 -2.64
C GLY A 334 -12.42 -4.29 -1.38
N ALA A 335 -11.81 -4.08 -0.22
CA ALA A 335 -12.56 -4.01 1.04
C ALA A 335 -13.65 -2.91 1.00
N PRO A 336 -14.74 -3.05 1.70
CA PRO A 336 -15.16 -4.22 2.48
C PRO A 336 -15.89 -5.28 1.63
N ARG A 337 -16.00 -5.08 0.32
CA ARG A 337 -16.88 -5.84 -0.57
C ARG A 337 -16.24 -7.07 -1.19
N TRP A 338 -14.95 -7.01 -1.50
CA TRP A 338 -14.18 -8.09 -2.13
C TRP A 338 -14.86 -8.66 -3.36
N GLN A 339 -15.15 -7.76 -4.32
CA GLN A 339 -15.80 -8.09 -5.60
C GLN A 339 -14.86 -7.75 -6.77
N PRO A 340 -13.90 -8.61 -7.10
CA PRO A 340 -12.89 -8.33 -8.12
C PRO A 340 -13.48 -8.21 -9.54
N ARG A 341 -14.67 -8.80 -9.77
CA ARG A 341 -15.41 -8.70 -11.05
C ARG A 341 -16.45 -7.57 -11.06
N GLY A 342 -16.56 -6.80 -9.98
CA GLY A 342 -17.45 -5.65 -9.94
C GLY A 342 -17.05 -4.60 -10.96
N THR A 343 -18.05 -3.88 -11.52
CA THR A 343 -17.82 -2.85 -12.53
C THR A 343 -18.24 -1.46 -12.03
N ALA A 344 -17.73 -0.40 -12.65
CA ALA A 344 -18.18 0.95 -12.37
C ALA A 344 -19.62 1.17 -12.86
N SER A 345 -20.37 2.03 -12.17
CA SER A 345 -21.69 2.47 -12.62
C SER A 345 -21.97 3.93 -12.29
N ILE A 346 -22.83 4.53 -13.10
CA ILE A 346 -23.31 5.89 -12.93
C ILE A 346 -24.83 5.90 -13.04
N ALA A 347 -25.51 6.49 -12.07
CA ALA A 347 -26.97 6.59 -12.04
C ALA A 347 -27.42 8.05 -11.86
N GLY A 348 -28.69 8.34 -12.15
CA GLY A 348 -29.28 9.69 -11.96
C GLY A 348 -29.06 10.65 -13.14
N LEU A 349 -28.66 10.15 -14.31
CA LEU A 349 -28.46 10.96 -15.51
C LEU A 349 -29.80 11.46 -16.08
N SER A 350 -29.79 12.68 -16.63
CA SER A 350 -30.88 13.27 -17.40
C SER A 350 -30.32 14.01 -18.62
N LEU A 351 -31.19 14.48 -19.50
CA LEU A 351 -30.78 15.30 -20.64
C LEU A 351 -30.12 16.63 -20.26
N ALA A 352 -30.30 17.09 -19.02
CA ALA A 352 -29.70 18.30 -18.47
C ALA A 352 -28.34 18.04 -17.81
N SER A 353 -27.90 16.78 -17.70
CA SER A 353 -26.64 16.41 -17.07
C SER A 353 -25.44 16.90 -17.88
N THR A 354 -24.46 17.45 -17.20
CA THR A 354 -23.24 17.99 -17.80
C THR A 354 -22.03 17.08 -17.56
N ARG A 355 -20.98 17.24 -18.37
CA ARG A 355 -19.72 16.50 -18.17
C ARG A 355 -19.08 16.80 -16.81
N GLN A 356 -19.19 18.03 -16.33
CA GLN A 356 -18.63 18.44 -15.04
C GLN A 356 -19.38 17.77 -13.86
N GLU A 357 -20.70 17.62 -13.95
CA GLU A 357 -21.50 16.89 -12.96
C GLU A 357 -21.18 15.39 -12.96
N LEU A 358 -20.91 14.80 -14.15
CA LEU A 358 -20.43 13.44 -14.25
C LEU A 358 -19.06 13.27 -13.57
N ALA A 359 -18.11 14.14 -13.90
CA ALA A 359 -16.78 14.11 -13.29
C ALA A 359 -16.87 14.30 -11.77
N ARG A 360 -17.71 15.23 -11.29
CA ARG A 360 -17.96 15.42 -9.87
C ARG A 360 -18.52 14.17 -9.19
N ALA A 361 -19.46 13.47 -9.80
CA ALA A 361 -20.04 12.24 -9.28
C ALA A 361 -18.96 11.13 -9.11
N VAL A 362 -18.01 11.02 -10.03
CA VAL A 362 -16.90 10.05 -9.92
C VAL A 362 -15.97 10.43 -8.77
N VAL A 363 -15.62 11.71 -8.62
CA VAL A 363 -14.80 12.20 -7.49
C VAL A 363 -15.50 11.94 -6.15
N ASP A 364 -16.79 12.26 -6.03
CA ASP A 364 -17.59 11.97 -4.84
C ASP A 364 -17.68 10.46 -4.57
N GLY A 365 -17.73 9.63 -5.64
CA GLY A 365 -17.74 8.18 -5.55
C GLY A 365 -16.44 7.59 -5.00
N VAL A 366 -15.28 8.18 -5.31
CA VAL A 366 -14.00 7.81 -4.68
C VAL A 366 -14.04 8.09 -3.19
N ALA A 367 -14.48 9.30 -2.79
CA ALA A 367 -14.62 9.68 -1.39
C ALA A 367 -15.63 8.79 -0.64
N ALA A 368 -16.72 8.37 -1.31
CA ALA A 368 -17.74 7.50 -0.73
C ALA A 368 -17.20 6.08 -0.44
N GLN A 369 -16.35 5.52 -1.31
CA GLN A 369 -15.71 4.22 -1.04
C GLN A 369 -14.83 4.29 0.23
N VAL A 370 -14.02 5.34 0.38
CA VAL A 370 -13.20 5.53 1.59
C VAL A 370 -14.07 5.78 2.83
N ALA A 371 -15.15 6.54 2.70
CA ALA A 371 -16.11 6.74 3.80
C ALA A 371 -16.80 5.41 4.22
N GLU A 372 -17.06 4.50 3.28
CA GLU A 372 -17.58 3.16 3.60
C GLU A 372 -16.56 2.34 4.41
N LEU A 373 -15.26 2.41 4.09
CA LEU A 373 -14.19 1.78 4.87
C LEU A 373 -14.12 2.34 6.30
N ILE A 374 -14.22 3.67 6.44
CA ILE A 374 -14.27 4.32 7.76
C ILE A 374 -15.47 3.84 8.57
N GLY A 375 -16.62 3.70 7.92
CA GLY A 375 -17.82 3.12 8.54
C GLY A 375 -17.61 1.69 9.01
N ALA A 376 -16.94 0.84 8.21
CA ALA A 376 -16.61 -0.53 8.58
C ALA A 376 -15.64 -0.59 9.78
N MET A 377 -14.63 0.30 9.83
CA MET A 377 -13.73 0.43 10.98
C MET A 377 -14.49 0.80 12.26
N GLY A 378 -15.42 1.76 12.16
CA GLY A 378 -16.27 2.14 13.29
C GLY A 378 -17.15 1.00 13.79
N ALA A 379 -17.71 0.20 12.89
CA ALA A 379 -18.52 -0.98 13.20
C ALA A 379 -17.69 -2.09 13.88
N ASP A 380 -16.41 -2.20 13.58
CA ASP A 380 -15.43 -3.07 14.25
C ASP A 380 -14.82 -2.45 15.52
N ALA A 381 -15.47 -1.45 16.09
CA ALA A 381 -15.05 -0.75 17.31
C ALA A 381 -13.67 -0.06 17.22
N VAL A 382 -13.34 0.43 16.03
CA VAL A 382 -12.18 1.29 15.77
C VAL A 382 -12.66 2.61 15.15
N PRO A 383 -13.29 3.50 15.93
CA PRO A 383 -13.84 4.74 15.40
C PRO A 383 -12.70 5.66 14.95
N VAL A 384 -12.78 6.09 13.71
CA VAL A 384 -11.88 7.10 13.14
C VAL A 384 -12.38 8.48 13.58
N GLN A 385 -11.57 9.20 14.36
CA GLN A 385 -11.92 10.54 14.82
C GLN A 385 -11.31 11.63 13.94
N ARG A 386 -10.24 11.31 13.23
CA ARG A 386 -9.49 12.18 12.34
C ARG A 386 -8.73 11.31 11.33
N LEU A 387 -8.79 11.68 10.07
CA LEU A 387 -8.07 10.96 9.01
C LEU A 387 -6.86 11.77 8.53
N ARG A 388 -5.69 11.15 8.57
CA ARG A 388 -4.47 11.69 7.98
C ARG A 388 -4.36 11.21 6.55
N VAL A 389 -4.01 12.09 5.62
CA VAL A 389 -3.98 11.72 4.20
C VAL A 389 -2.67 12.14 3.54
N ASP A 390 -2.19 11.31 2.61
CA ASP A 390 -1.08 11.59 1.72
C ASP A 390 -1.33 11.06 0.30
N GLY A 391 -0.38 11.24 -0.58
CA GLY A 391 -0.48 10.84 -1.98
C GLY A 391 -0.89 11.97 -2.91
N GLY A 392 -0.75 11.74 -4.22
CA GLY A 392 -0.87 12.78 -5.25
C GLY A 392 -2.23 13.48 -5.31
N LEU A 393 -3.33 12.75 -5.06
CA LEU A 393 -4.68 13.31 -5.12
C LEU A 393 -5.04 14.21 -3.93
N THR A 394 -4.22 14.26 -2.88
CA THR A 394 -4.44 15.21 -1.77
C THR A 394 -4.29 16.68 -2.19
N GLN A 395 -3.71 16.92 -3.37
CA GLN A 395 -3.68 18.25 -4.00
C GLN A 395 -5.07 18.71 -4.48
N CYS A 396 -6.02 17.80 -4.67
CA CYS A 396 -7.39 18.09 -5.13
C CYS A 396 -8.26 18.48 -3.94
N ARG A 397 -8.46 19.79 -3.73
CA ARG A 397 -9.27 20.33 -2.63
C ARG A 397 -10.70 19.80 -2.66
N THR A 398 -11.29 19.68 -3.86
CA THR A 398 -12.64 19.17 -4.05
C THR A 398 -12.78 17.74 -3.54
N LEU A 399 -11.79 16.86 -3.80
CA LEU A 399 -11.79 15.48 -3.29
C LEU A 399 -11.63 15.47 -1.76
N MET A 400 -10.71 16.27 -1.22
CA MET A 400 -10.44 16.29 0.22
C MET A 400 -11.65 16.84 1.00
N GLN A 401 -12.35 17.87 0.48
CA GLN A 401 -13.59 18.35 1.09
C GLN A 401 -14.71 17.32 1.00
N ALA A 402 -14.89 16.67 -0.16
CA ALA A 402 -15.86 15.58 -0.29
C ALA A 402 -15.58 14.44 0.68
N GLN A 403 -14.28 14.13 0.91
CA GLN A 403 -13.88 13.12 1.88
C GLN A 403 -14.24 13.53 3.31
N ALA A 404 -13.98 14.78 3.72
CA ALA A 404 -14.37 15.28 5.03
C ALA A 404 -15.89 15.22 5.22
N ASP A 405 -16.63 15.69 4.21
CA ASP A 405 -18.10 15.73 4.23
C ASP A 405 -18.72 14.34 4.34
N LEU A 406 -18.21 13.36 3.60
CA LEU A 406 -18.77 12.00 3.59
C LEU A 406 -18.31 11.15 4.78
N ALA A 407 -17.07 11.33 5.23
CA ALA A 407 -16.54 10.63 6.39
C ALA A 407 -17.00 11.25 7.73
N GLN A 408 -17.46 12.50 7.74
CA GLN A 408 -17.86 13.27 8.93
C GLN A 408 -16.73 13.35 9.99
N VAL A 409 -15.48 13.42 9.52
CA VAL A 409 -14.28 13.60 10.35
C VAL A 409 -13.34 14.60 9.69
N PRO A 410 -12.52 15.32 10.47
CA PRO A 410 -11.46 16.17 9.92
C PRO A 410 -10.44 15.37 9.11
N ILE A 411 -10.01 15.94 7.98
CA ILE A 411 -8.99 15.39 7.08
C ILE A 411 -7.74 16.25 7.16
N ASP A 412 -6.65 15.69 7.68
CA ASP A 412 -5.34 16.36 7.76
C ASP A 412 -4.43 15.92 6.62
N VAL A 413 -4.05 16.82 5.76
CA VAL A 413 -3.07 16.57 4.69
C VAL A 413 -1.67 16.54 5.29
N TYR A 414 -1.00 15.39 5.15
CA TYR A 414 0.39 15.21 5.59
C TYR A 414 1.33 16.09 4.75
N PRO A 415 2.28 16.83 5.38
CA PRO A 415 3.03 17.87 4.67
C PRO A 415 4.14 17.32 3.73
N HIS A 416 4.47 16.04 3.83
CA HIS A 416 5.54 15.45 3.07
C HIS A 416 5.01 14.43 2.06
N PRO A 417 5.32 14.56 0.76
CA PRO A 417 4.81 13.65 -0.28
C PRO A 417 5.49 12.26 -0.24
N ASP A 418 6.51 12.08 0.59
CA ASP A 418 7.36 10.89 0.65
C ASP A 418 7.23 10.17 2.01
N ALA A 419 6.00 10.06 2.53
CA ALA A 419 5.71 9.46 3.84
C ALA A 419 6.33 8.06 4.01
N THR A 420 6.24 7.21 2.99
CA THR A 420 6.81 5.85 2.97
C THR A 420 8.30 5.85 3.28
N ALA A 421 9.09 6.62 2.53
CA ALA A 421 10.54 6.69 2.73
C ALA A 421 10.91 7.29 4.10
N ILE A 422 10.15 8.29 4.56
CA ILE A 422 10.35 8.90 5.89
C ILE A 422 10.08 7.85 6.99
N GLY A 423 9.05 7.02 6.85
CA GLY A 423 8.72 5.97 7.80
C GLY A 423 9.80 4.89 7.87
N ALA A 424 10.30 4.43 6.73
CA ALA A 424 11.42 3.48 6.69
C ALA A 424 12.69 4.07 7.31
N ALA A 425 13.02 5.33 7.02
CA ALA A 425 14.15 6.03 7.65
C ALA A 425 13.99 6.13 9.17
N ALA A 426 12.78 6.39 9.67
CA ALA A 426 12.51 6.43 11.10
C ALA A 426 12.72 5.06 11.78
N LEU A 427 12.36 3.96 11.11
CA LEU A 427 12.64 2.59 11.60
C LEU A 427 14.14 2.27 11.62
N ALA A 428 14.89 2.68 10.58
CA ALA A 428 16.36 2.56 10.59
C ALA A 428 16.98 3.35 11.75
N ARG A 429 16.46 4.53 12.03
CA ARG A 429 16.87 5.35 13.19
C ARG A 429 16.63 4.64 14.52
N LEU A 430 15.49 3.94 14.67
CA LEU A 430 15.20 3.11 15.84
C LEU A 430 16.14 1.90 15.97
N ALA A 431 16.55 1.31 14.85
CA ALA A 431 17.50 0.21 14.82
C ALA A 431 18.89 0.66 15.30
N LEU A 432 19.33 1.85 14.86
CA LEU A 432 20.62 2.43 15.26
C LEU A 432 20.62 2.95 16.71
N HIS A 433 19.46 3.39 17.23
CA HIS A 433 19.31 3.98 18.55
C HIS A 433 18.23 3.24 19.37
N PRO A 434 18.55 2.08 19.96
CA PRO A 434 17.57 1.27 20.66
C PRO A 434 16.90 1.94 21.88
N ALA A 435 17.48 3.01 22.42
CA ALA A 435 16.87 3.79 23.50
C ALA A 435 15.83 4.82 23.03
N LEU A 436 15.76 5.09 21.73
CA LEU A 436 14.84 6.08 21.16
C LEU A 436 13.40 5.54 21.18
N ARG A 437 12.44 6.36 21.59
CA ARG A 437 11.02 5.98 21.54
C ARG A 437 10.51 6.08 20.09
N PRO A 438 9.54 5.26 19.65
CA PRO A 438 8.98 5.32 18.29
C PRO A 438 8.52 6.73 17.89
N ALA A 439 7.84 7.45 18.78
CA ALA A 439 7.38 8.82 18.50
C ALA A 439 8.53 9.83 18.29
N ASP A 440 9.69 9.61 18.91
CA ASP A 440 10.86 10.51 18.79
C ASP A 440 11.69 10.21 17.54
N ALA A 441 11.45 9.05 16.89
CA ALA A 441 12.08 8.70 15.63
C ALA A 441 11.41 9.39 14.43
N ILE A 442 10.13 9.70 14.57
CA ILE A 442 9.32 10.31 13.50
C ILE A 442 9.52 11.83 13.57
N PRO A 443 9.71 12.52 12.42
CA PRO A 443 9.73 13.97 12.40
C PRO A 443 8.43 14.55 12.94
N VAL A 444 8.55 15.60 13.74
CA VAL A 444 7.36 16.36 14.19
C VAL A 444 6.78 17.09 12.98
N TRP A 445 5.50 16.86 12.72
CA TRP A 445 4.81 17.48 11.58
C TRP A 445 3.52 18.18 12.00
N ARG A 446 3.05 19.10 11.16
CA ARG A 446 1.74 19.73 11.24
C ARG A 446 1.05 19.55 9.91
N ALA A 447 -0.28 19.43 9.92
CA ALA A 447 -1.05 19.35 8.69
C ALA A 447 -0.75 20.53 7.77
N GLN A 448 -0.49 20.27 6.50
CA GLN A 448 -0.35 21.30 5.48
C GLN A 448 -1.69 22.03 5.30
N GLN A 449 -2.77 21.27 5.36
CA GLN A 449 -4.16 21.73 5.26
C GLN A 449 -5.02 20.79 6.08
N THR A 450 -6.04 21.33 6.77
CA THR A 450 -7.12 20.56 7.40
C THR A 450 -8.42 20.90 6.73
N TYR A 451 -9.21 19.88 6.37
CA TYR A 451 -10.57 20.01 5.86
C TYR A 451 -11.55 19.53 6.93
N GLU A 452 -12.42 20.43 7.38
CA GLU A 452 -13.49 20.09 8.32
C GLU A 452 -14.77 19.74 7.53
N PRO A 453 -15.64 18.85 8.06
CA PRO A 453 -16.93 18.57 7.42
C PRO A 453 -17.79 19.84 7.30
N GLU A 454 -18.27 20.14 6.09
CA GLU A 454 -19.21 21.22 5.81
C GLU A 454 -20.66 20.71 5.69
N TRP A 455 -20.84 19.41 5.37
CA TRP A 455 -22.17 18.79 5.30
C TRP A 455 -22.65 18.38 6.69
N SER A 456 -23.98 18.43 6.89
CA SER A 456 -24.59 17.77 8.04
C SER A 456 -24.45 16.24 7.92
N SER A 457 -24.45 15.57 9.07
CA SER A 457 -24.45 14.11 9.12
C SER A 457 -25.60 13.47 8.34
N ASP A 458 -26.81 14.07 8.41
CA ASP A 458 -27.98 13.58 7.67
C ASP A 458 -27.75 13.62 6.16
N ARG A 459 -27.19 14.74 5.64
CA ARG A 459 -26.87 14.88 4.22
C ARG A 459 -25.83 13.85 3.77
N ALA A 460 -24.78 13.65 4.56
CA ALA A 460 -23.74 12.66 4.28
C ALA A 460 -24.32 11.23 4.25
N GLN A 461 -25.16 10.89 5.23
CA GLN A 461 -25.80 9.58 5.31
C GLN A 461 -26.78 9.35 4.16
N GLU A 462 -27.57 10.35 3.75
CA GLU A 462 -28.45 10.26 2.59
C GLU A 462 -27.66 10.01 1.30
N PHE A 463 -26.53 10.73 1.11
CA PHE A 463 -25.67 10.51 -0.05
C PHE A 463 -25.09 9.09 -0.04
N LEU A 464 -24.52 8.64 1.07
CA LEU A 464 -23.94 7.30 1.21
C LEU A 464 -24.97 6.20 1.05
N HIS A 465 -26.21 6.42 1.49
CA HIS A 465 -27.30 5.48 1.25
C HIS A 465 -27.58 5.33 -0.25
N ARG A 466 -27.75 6.43 -0.98
CA ARG A 466 -27.96 6.40 -2.44
C ARG A 466 -26.77 5.77 -3.16
N TRP A 467 -25.55 6.12 -2.75
CA TRP A 467 -24.34 5.56 -3.33
C TRP A 467 -24.26 4.03 -3.15
N ARG A 468 -24.58 3.53 -1.95
CA ARG A 468 -24.62 2.08 -1.69
C ARG A 468 -25.64 1.37 -2.58
N MET A 469 -26.77 1.97 -2.87
CA MET A 469 -27.77 1.39 -3.79
C MET A 469 -27.20 1.28 -5.22
N VAL A 470 -26.48 2.29 -5.71
CA VAL A 470 -25.82 2.25 -7.02
C VAL A 470 -24.73 1.19 -7.04
N ALA A 471 -23.86 1.19 -6.03
CA ALA A 471 -22.77 0.22 -5.90
C ALA A 471 -23.28 -1.24 -5.80
N LYS A 472 -24.44 -1.48 -5.16
CA LYS A 472 -25.04 -2.82 -5.05
C LYS A 472 -25.55 -3.35 -6.39
N HIS A 473 -26.04 -2.51 -7.27
CA HIS A 473 -26.54 -2.94 -8.60
C HIS A 473 -25.42 -3.48 -9.47
N THR A 474 -24.21 -2.95 -9.36
CA THR A 474 -23.04 -3.42 -10.12
C THR A 474 -22.49 -4.76 -9.67
N LEU A 475 -22.81 -5.18 -8.45
CA LEU A 475 -22.37 -6.47 -7.90
C LEU A 475 -23.26 -7.65 -8.38
N ASN A 476 -24.43 -7.33 -8.93
CA ASN A 476 -25.43 -8.33 -9.38
C ASN A 476 -25.53 -8.38 -10.93
N ALA A 477 -24.62 -7.71 -11.66
CA ALA A 477 -24.60 -7.82 -13.10
C ALA A 477 -24.24 -9.26 -13.49
N PRO A 478 -25.02 -9.94 -14.36
CA PRO A 478 -24.64 -11.27 -14.84
C PRO A 478 -23.29 -11.19 -15.58
N ASP A 479 -22.49 -12.24 -15.42
CA ASP A 479 -21.23 -12.40 -16.15
C ASP A 479 -21.47 -12.16 -17.65
N GLY A 480 -20.92 -11.09 -18.22
CA GLY A 480 -21.00 -10.74 -19.62
C GLY A 480 -19.95 -11.50 -20.44
#